data_0962d4fa944809babdb7fa56e5e00308
#
_entry.id   0962d4fa944809babdb7fa56e5e00308
#
_cell.length_a   1.000
_cell.length_b   1.000
_cell.length_c   1.000
_cell.angle_alpha   90.00
_cell.angle_beta   90.00
_cell.angle_gamma   90.00
#
_symmetry.space_group_name_H-M   'P 1'
#
loop_
_entity.id
_entity.type
_entity.pdbx_description
1 polymer ?
#
loop_
_entity_poly.entity_id
_entity_poly.type
_entity_poly.pdbx_seq_one_letter_code
_entity_poly.pdbx_strand_id
1 'polypeptide(L)'
;GEWCATFTCGKVKEGDVVKVSANGSADVCGAGDSFCGVVRAIAHDGKACSVQLGGIATVNYSGENAPIPGYGKLSADAAGGVSVDASKGREYLILAADSTAKTVTIKL
;
A
#
# COMPACT_ATOMS: atom_id res chain seq x y z
N GLY A 1 -15.28 4.04 -6.04
CA GLY A 1 -14.52 5.26 -6.01
C GLY A 1 -13.32 5.20 -5.09
N GLU A 2 -12.54 6.24 -5.13
CA GLU A 2 -11.38 6.40 -4.28
C GLU A 2 -11.75 7.27 -3.09
N TRP A 3 -11.31 6.84 -1.93
CA TRP A 3 -11.44 7.66 -0.73
C TRP A 3 -10.04 8.06 -0.28
N CYS A 4 -9.74 9.37 -0.35
CA CYS A 4 -8.43 9.90 -0.02
C CYS A 4 -8.51 10.86 1.16
N ALA A 5 -7.43 10.91 1.93
CA ALA A 5 -7.24 11.88 3.00
C ALA A 5 -5.85 12.50 2.90
N THR A 6 -5.71 13.72 3.41
CA THR A 6 -4.43 14.43 3.40
C THR A 6 -3.70 14.20 4.71
N PHE A 7 -2.42 13.85 4.60
CA PHE A 7 -1.54 13.61 5.74
C PHE A 7 -0.26 14.43 5.60
N THR A 8 0.39 14.66 6.72
CA THR A 8 1.80 15.06 6.72
C THR A 8 2.62 13.80 6.41
N CYS A 9 3.55 13.91 5.48
CA CYS A 9 4.30 12.75 4.99
C CYS A 9 5.78 12.87 5.23
N GLY A 10 6.43 11.72 5.48
CA GLY A 10 7.86 11.60 5.44
C GLY A 10 8.37 11.41 4.01
N LYS A 11 9.36 10.56 3.84
CA LYS A 11 9.95 10.29 2.51
C LYS A 11 9.13 9.22 1.80
N VAL A 12 8.04 9.63 1.15
CA VAL A 12 7.16 8.73 0.40
C VAL A 12 7.19 9.10 -1.08
N LYS A 13 6.79 8.16 -1.91
CA LYS A 13 6.61 8.34 -3.35
C LYS A 13 5.21 7.98 -3.75
N GLU A 14 4.72 8.53 -4.86
CA GLU A 14 3.44 8.10 -5.42
C GLU A 14 3.45 6.59 -5.67
N GLY A 15 2.38 5.92 -5.25
CA GLY A 15 2.24 4.48 -5.38
C GLY A 15 2.76 3.69 -4.18
N ASP A 16 3.48 4.31 -3.25
CA ASP A 16 3.95 3.62 -2.05
C ASP A 16 2.78 3.28 -1.12
N VAL A 17 2.83 2.09 -0.52
CA VAL A 17 1.95 1.76 0.60
C VAL A 17 2.49 2.42 1.87
N VAL A 18 1.58 2.94 2.68
CA VAL A 18 1.95 3.72 3.87
C VAL A 18 1.13 3.30 5.08
N LYS A 19 1.61 3.68 6.25
CA LYS A 19 0.92 3.51 7.53
C LYS A 19 0.74 4.87 8.19
N VAL A 20 -0.22 4.96 9.09
CA VAL A 20 -0.36 6.14 9.95
C VAL A 20 0.61 5.98 11.11
N SER A 21 1.60 6.85 11.20
CA SER A 21 2.69 6.77 12.17
C SER A 21 2.47 7.66 13.39
N ALA A 22 1.67 8.71 13.24
CA ALA A 22 1.33 9.64 14.31
C ALA A 22 0.07 10.40 13.92
N ASN A 23 -0.43 11.27 14.78
CA ASN A 23 -1.63 12.06 14.47
C ASN A 23 -1.44 12.87 13.19
N GLY A 24 -2.24 12.57 12.19
CA GLY A 24 -2.19 13.28 10.90
C GLY A 24 -0.96 13.02 10.05
N SER A 25 -0.16 12.01 10.39
CA SER A 25 1.08 11.70 9.66
C SER A 25 1.07 10.30 9.09
N ALA A 26 1.56 10.18 7.86
CA ALA A 26 1.74 8.89 7.18
C ALA A 26 3.20 8.73 6.77
N ASP A 27 3.71 7.51 6.89
CA ASP A 27 5.10 7.19 6.57
C ASP A 27 5.19 5.89 5.80
N VAL A 28 6.35 5.68 5.18
CA VAL A 28 6.67 4.40 4.54
C VAL A 28 6.60 3.27 5.55
N CYS A 29 6.27 2.09 5.07
CA CYS A 29 6.23 0.89 5.90
C CYS A 29 7.58 0.18 5.90
N GLY A 30 7.90 -0.44 7.04
CA GLY A 30 8.95 -1.45 7.10
C GLY A 30 8.41 -2.80 6.65
N ALA A 31 9.30 -3.75 6.43
CA ALA A 31 8.91 -5.11 6.02
C ALA A 31 8.03 -5.76 7.09
N GLY A 32 6.90 -6.29 6.67
CA GLY A 32 5.94 -6.93 7.57
C GLY A 32 4.94 -5.98 8.22
N ASP A 33 5.07 -4.68 8.03
CA ASP A 33 4.12 -3.71 8.58
C ASP A 33 2.76 -3.82 7.89
N SER A 34 1.71 -3.53 8.64
CA SER A 34 0.37 -3.40 8.07
C SER A 34 0.23 -2.02 7.44
N PHE A 35 -0.12 -1.96 6.17
CA PHE A 35 -0.37 -0.70 5.48
C PHE A 35 -1.86 -0.38 5.50
N CYS A 36 -2.18 0.90 5.45
CA CYS A 36 -3.58 1.35 5.46
C CYS A 36 -3.99 2.04 4.17
N GLY A 37 -3.04 2.44 3.35
CA GLY A 37 -3.36 3.17 2.15
C GLY A 37 -2.20 3.28 1.19
N VAL A 38 -2.45 3.99 0.09
CA VAL A 38 -1.50 4.16 -1.00
C VAL A 38 -1.37 5.65 -1.32
N VAL A 39 -0.15 6.14 -1.47
CA VAL A 39 0.10 7.54 -1.81
C VAL A 39 -0.35 7.81 -3.24
N ARG A 40 -1.25 8.78 -3.42
CA ARG A 40 -1.79 9.15 -4.73
C ARG A 40 -1.18 10.45 -5.27
N ALA A 41 -0.81 11.36 -4.39
CA ALA A 41 -0.22 12.64 -4.77
C ALA A 41 0.63 13.17 -3.64
N ILE A 42 1.67 13.93 -3.99
CA ILE A 42 2.56 14.56 -3.03
C ILE A 42 2.56 16.05 -3.33
N ALA A 43 2.42 16.87 -2.27
CA ALA A 43 2.43 18.32 -2.43
C ALA A 43 3.80 18.81 -2.91
N HIS A 44 3.81 19.99 -3.53
CA HIS A 44 5.00 20.60 -4.11
C HIS A 44 6.16 20.74 -3.12
N ASP A 45 5.84 21.01 -1.85
CA ASP A 45 6.86 21.17 -0.80
C ASP A 45 7.33 19.84 -0.21
N GLY A 46 6.74 18.73 -0.63
CA GLY A 46 7.08 17.41 -0.13
C GLY A 46 6.62 17.11 1.31
N LYS A 47 5.85 18.02 1.92
CA LYS A 47 5.46 17.88 3.34
C LYS A 47 4.08 17.30 3.54
N ALA A 48 3.23 17.33 2.52
CA ALA A 48 1.89 16.77 2.59
C ALA A 48 1.66 15.80 1.45
N CYS A 49 0.82 14.82 1.69
CA CYS A 49 0.45 13.86 0.65
C CYS A 49 -1.03 13.49 0.75
N SER A 50 -1.59 13.08 -0.38
CA SER A 50 -2.92 12.50 -0.46
C SER A 50 -2.77 10.99 -0.43
N VAL A 51 -3.42 10.34 0.53
CA VAL A 51 -3.37 8.88 0.70
C VAL A 51 -4.75 8.31 0.43
N GLN A 52 -4.81 7.35 -0.47
CA GLN A 52 -6.04 6.60 -0.72
C GLN A 52 -6.22 5.57 0.40
N LEU A 53 -7.32 5.70 1.14
CA LEU A 53 -7.63 4.83 2.28
C LEU A 53 -8.71 3.80 1.98
N GLY A 54 -9.42 3.96 0.89
CA GLY A 54 -10.48 3.05 0.50
C GLY A 54 -10.61 2.95 -1.00
N GLY A 55 -11.44 2.02 -1.47
CA GLY A 55 -11.59 1.75 -2.88
C GLY A 55 -10.55 0.77 -3.40
N ILE A 56 -10.33 0.81 -4.70
CA ILE A 56 -9.48 -0.16 -5.41
C ILE A 56 -8.17 0.52 -5.80
N ALA A 57 -7.07 -0.15 -5.53
CA ALA A 57 -5.73 0.35 -5.87
C ALA A 57 -4.88 -0.75 -6.46
N THR A 58 -3.98 -0.38 -7.37
CA THR A 58 -2.96 -1.26 -7.92
C THR A 58 -1.62 -0.87 -7.34
N VAL A 59 -0.93 -1.83 -6.75
CA VAL A 59 0.36 -1.62 -6.09
C VAL A 59 1.36 -2.66 -6.56
N ASN A 60 2.64 -2.38 -6.38
CA ASN A 60 3.70 -3.34 -6.68
C ASN A 60 3.73 -4.43 -5.62
N TYR A 61 4.10 -5.64 -6.00
CA TYR A 61 4.38 -6.70 -5.06
C TYR A 61 5.76 -7.29 -5.29
N SER A 62 6.32 -7.88 -4.25
CA SER A 62 7.61 -8.57 -4.32
C SER A 62 7.50 -9.94 -3.67
N GLY A 63 8.58 -10.72 -3.77
CA GLY A 63 8.64 -12.06 -3.24
C GLY A 63 8.36 -13.11 -4.30
N GLU A 64 8.56 -14.37 -3.94
CA GLU A 64 8.41 -15.49 -4.86
C GLU A 64 6.96 -15.90 -5.07
N ASN A 65 6.10 -15.60 -4.11
CA ASN A 65 4.70 -15.98 -4.15
C ASN A 65 3.87 -14.83 -4.74
N ALA A 66 3.22 -15.08 -5.87
CA ALA A 66 2.29 -14.12 -6.45
C ALA A 66 1.00 -14.11 -5.62
N PRO A 67 0.41 -12.93 -5.38
CA PRO A 67 -0.92 -12.87 -4.77
C PRO A 67 -1.95 -13.61 -5.62
N ILE A 68 -2.89 -14.26 -4.95
CA ILE A 68 -3.93 -15.06 -5.61
C ILE A 68 -5.26 -14.32 -5.48
N PRO A 69 -6.06 -14.18 -6.55
CA PRO A 69 -7.37 -13.55 -6.46
C PRO A 69 -8.26 -14.16 -5.37
N GLY A 70 -9.01 -13.31 -4.70
CA GLY A 70 -9.81 -13.66 -3.54
C GLY A 70 -9.25 -13.00 -2.29
N TYR A 71 -9.69 -13.41 -1.11
CA TYR A 71 -9.17 -12.86 0.13
C TYR A 71 -7.81 -13.47 0.44
N GLY A 72 -6.82 -12.64 0.64
CA GLY A 72 -5.48 -13.06 0.98
C GLY A 72 -4.77 -12.07 1.87
N LYS A 73 -3.76 -12.54 2.57
CA LYS A 73 -3.02 -11.72 3.53
C LYS A 73 -1.79 -11.11 2.89
N LEU A 74 -1.68 -9.79 3.00
CA LEU A 74 -0.57 -9.00 2.47
C LEU A 74 0.00 -8.12 3.56
N SER A 75 1.30 -7.89 3.51
CA SER A 75 1.98 -6.90 4.34
C SER A 75 2.91 -6.07 3.46
N ALA A 76 3.45 -4.99 4.02
CA ALA A 76 4.40 -4.16 3.29
C ALA A 76 5.74 -4.89 3.10
N ASP A 77 6.43 -4.57 2.01
CA ASP A 77 7.71 -5.22 1.67
C ASP A 77 8.94 -4.32 1.92
N ALA A 78 8.74 -3.16 2.53
CA ALA A 78 9.77 -2.14 2.78
C ALA A 78 10.33 -1.45 1.52
N ALA A 79 9.80 -1.79 0.35
CA ALA A 79 10.22 -1.18 -0.93
C ALA A 79 9.09 -0.37 -1.57
N GLY A 80 8.08 0.00 -0.80
CA GLY A 80 6.92 0.75 -1.28
C GLY A 80 5.79 -0.11 -1.79
N GLY A 81 5.96 -1.41 -1.87
CA GLY A 81 4.96 -2.36 -2.33
C GLY A 81 4.47 -3.29 -1.23
N VAL A 82 3.95 -4.44 -1.65
CA VAL A 82 3.40 -5.44 -0.74
C VAL A 82 3.99 -6.82 -1.04
N SER A 83 3.83 -7.75 -0.10
CA SER A 83 4.17 -9.14 -0.31
C SER A 83 3.14 -10.04 0.36
N VAL A 84 3.02 -11.25 -0.13
CA VAL A 84 2.16 -12.27 0.48
C VAL A 84 2.75 -12.65 1.85
N ASP A 85 1.97 -12.53 2.90
CA ASP A 85 2.43 -12.79 4.26
C ASP A 85 1.31 -13.46 5.05
N ALA A 86 1.34 -14.78 5.08
CA ALA A 86 0.30 -15.57 5.73
C ALA A 86 0.32 -15.46 7.27
N SER A 87 1.45 -15.06 7.85
CA SER A 87 1.61 -15.03 9.31
C SER A 87 1.33 -13.65 9.92
N LYS A 88 1.79 -12.57 9.27
CA LYS A 88 1.67 -11.20 9.79
C LYS A 88 0.79 -10.30 8.93
N GLY A 89 0.42 -10.75 7.75
CA GLY A 89 -0.34 -9.96 6.81
C GLY A 89 -1.76 -9.67 7.29
N ARG A 90 -2.28 -8.54 6.83
CA ARG A 90 -3.69 -8.22 6.96
C ARG A 90 -4.43 -8.73 5.73
N GLU A 91 -5.68 -9.15 5.91
CA GLU A 91 -6.48 -9.66 4.80
C GLU A 91 -7.03 -8.54 3.93
N TYR A 92 -6.84 -8.69 2.62
CA TYR A 92 -7.38 -7.78 1.60
C TYR A 92 -8.09 -8.60 0.53
N LEU A 93 -9.07 -8.01 -0.12
CA LEU A 93 -9.67 -8.63 -1.30
C LEU A 93 -8.75 -8.35 -2.50
N ILE A 94 -8.17 -9.40 -3.04
CA ILE A 94 -7.30 -9.33 -4.20
C ILE A 94 -8.13 -9.57 -5.44
N LEU A 95 -8.18 -8.57 -6.32
CA LEU A 95 -9.01 -8.63 -7.53
C LEU A 95 -8.25 -9.24 -8.70
N ALA A 96 -6.97 -8.93 -8.83
CA ALA A 96 -6.14 -9.44 -9.91
C ALA A 96 -4.67 -9.28 -9.55
N ALA A 97 -3.82 -10.10 -10.12
CA ALA A 97 -2.38 -9.98 -9.98
C ALA A 97 -1.73 -10.20 -11.35
N ASP A 98 -0.69 -9.41 -11.63
CA ASP A 98 0.08 -9.51 -12.86
C ASP A 98 1.51 -9.92 -12.50
N SER A 99 1.87 -11.18 -12.77
CA SER A 99 3.17 -11.71 -12.42
C SER A 99 4.29 -11.19 -13.33
N THR A 100 3.95 -10.67 -14.49
CA THR A 100 4.93 -10.08 -15.41
C THR A 100 5.30 -8.67 -14.95
N ALA A 101 4.29 -7.84 -14.68
CA ALA A 101 4.50 -6.47 -14.20
C ALA A 101 4.80 -6.41 -12.69
N LYS A 102 4.59 -7.51 -11.97
CA LYS A 102 4.73 -7.57 -10.51
C LYS A 102 3.82 -6.54 -9.81
N THR A 103 2.56 -6.53 -10.21
CA THR A 103 1.54 -5.67 -9.62
C THR A 103 0.35 -6.48 -9.14
N VAL A 104 -0.36 -5.95 -8.16
CA VAL A 104 -1.57 -6.56 -7.63
C VAL A 104 -2.62 -5.47 -7.43
N THR A 105 -3.86 -5.77 -7.82
CA THR A 105 -5.00 -4.88 -7.64
C THR A 105 -5.82 -5.37 -6.46
N ILE A 106 -5.99 -4.51 -5.48
CA ILE A 106 -6.65 -4.88 -4.22
C ILE A 106 -7.71 -3.85 -3.84
N LYS A 107 -8.63 -4.28 -3.01
CA LYS A 107 -9.57 -3.39 -2.31
C LYS A 107 -8.97 -3.06 -0.94
N LEU A 108 -8.77 -1.77 -0.70
CA LEU A 108 -8.24 -1.28 0.58
C LEU A 108 -9.27 -1.35 1.72
#